data_b1eeea138172befd6f0fcab0f0d6732f
#
_entry.id   b1eeea138172befd6f0fcab0f0d6732f
#
_cell.length_a   1.000
_cell.length_b   1.000
_cell.length_c   1.000
_cell.angle_alpha   90.00
_cell.angle_beta   90.00
_cell.angle_gamma   90.00
#
_symmetry.space_group_name_H-M   'P 1'
#
loop_
_entity.id
_entity.type
_entity.pdbx_description
1 polymer ?
#
loop_
_entity_poly.entity_id
_entity_poly.type
_entity_poly.pdbx_seq_one_letter_code
_entity_poly.pdbx_strand_id
1 'polypeptide(L)'
;MVKKLIEYYDHLNSKGNYKAINWDQVSDEIDKSTWEKLTEQFWLDTRIPVSNDLPDWRTLDDDHKGVVGHIFGGLTLLDTLQSQDGLAAIRKHVVTPHENAVLNNIQFMESVLSLIPIR
;
A
#
# COMPACT_ATOMS: atom_id res chain seq x y z
N MET A 1 -18.40 -4.19 -31.07
CA MET A 1 -17.79 -4.21 -29.72
C MET A 1 -16.45 -3.47 -29.69
N VAL A 2 -15.47 -3.84 -30.50
CA VAL A 2 -14.13 -3.19 -30.55
C VAL A 2 -14.20 -1.69 -30.81
N LYS A 3 -15.02 -1.21 -31.74
CA LYS A 3 -15.15 0.22 -32.07
C LYS A 3 -15.65 1.05 -30.87
N LYS A 4 -16.61 0.56 -30.09
CA LYS A 4 -17.06 1.22 -28.85
C LYS A 4 -15.98 1.27 -27.77
N LEU A 5 -15.14 0.24 -27.73
CA LEU A 5 -14.02 0.19 -26.79
C LEU A 5 -12.97 1.24 -27.15
N ILE A 6 -12.65 1.38 -28.44
CA ILE A 6 -11.71 2.40 -28.96
C ILE A 6 -12.26 3.79 -28.66
N GLU A 7 -13.54 4.06 -28.97
CA GLU A 7 -14.18 5.36 -28.67
C GLU A 7 -14.16 5.69 -27.17
N TYR A 8 -14.34 4.67 -26.32
CA TYR A 8 -14.25 4.83 -24.87
C TYR A 8 -12.81 5.18 -24.40
N TYR A 9 -11.79 4.47 -24.92
CA TYR A 9 -10.40 4.76 -24.63
C TYR A 9 -9.95 6.13 -25.17
N ASP A 10 -10.40 6.53 -26.35
CA ASP A 10 -10.13 7.84 -26.92
C ASP A 10 -10.77 8.95 -26.09
N HIS A 11 -12.00 8.72 -25.58
CA HIS A 11 -12.66 9.65 -24.68
C HIS A 11 -11.93 9.78 -23.34
N LEU A 12 -11.43 8.69 -22.77
CA LEU A 12 -10.62 8.70 -21.55
C LEU A 12 -9.28 9.43 -21.80
N ASN A 13 -8.62 9.16 -22.93
CA ASN A 13 -7.38 9.81 -23.33
C ASN A 13 -7.54 11.29 -23.63
N SER A 14 -8.70 11.73 -24.16
CA SER A 14 -8.97 13.14 -24.45
C SER A 14 -9.02 14.01 -23.19
N LYS A 15 -9.26 13.40 -22.03
CA LYS A 15 -9.19 14.06 -20.71
C LYS A 15 -7.77 14.12 -20.12
N GLY A 16 -6.76 13.65 -20.85
CA GLY A 16 -5.35 13.76 -20.51
C GLY A 16 -4.84 12.87 -19.38
N ASN A 17 -5.72 12.05 -18.76
CA ASN A 17 -5.42 11.37 -17.50
C ASN A 17 -5.31 9.85 -17.60
N TYR A 18 -5.51 9.25 -18.78
CA TYR A 18 -5.55 7.79 -18.92
C TYR A 18 -4.64 7.31 -20.04
N LYS A 19 -3.39 7.06 -19.70
CA LYS A 19 -2.47 6.32 -20.58
C LYS A 19 -2.32 4.90 -20.03
N ALA A 20 -2.31 3.90 -20.92
CA ALA A 20 -1.91 2.56 -20.53
C ALA A 20 -0.48 2.61 -19.99
N ILE A 21 -0.24 1.91 -18.89
CA ILE A 21 1.09 1.79 -18.31
C ILE A 21 1.98 0.96 -19.26
N ASN A 22 3.19 1.45 -19.53
CA ASN A 22 4.19 0.75 -20.33
C ASN A 22 5.52 0.75 -19.58
N TRP A 23 5.88 -0.38 -18.98
CA TRP A 23 7.10 -0.53 -18.20
C TRP A 23 8.39 -0.59 -19.03
N ASP A 24 8.28 -0.61 -20.36
CA ASP A 24 9.43 -0.48 -21.28
C ASP A 24 9.74 0.98 -21.61
N GLN A 25 8.85 1.92 -21.24
CA GLN A 25 8.97 3.36 -21.49
C GLN A 25 8.62 4.13 -20.21
N VAL A 26 9.49 4.06 -19.22
CA VAL A 26 9.33 4.73 -17.94
C VAL A 26 9.89 6.14 -18.00
N SER A 27 9.16 7.12 -17.46
CA SER A 27 9.62 8.52 -17.43
C SER A 27 10.69 8.74 -16.36
N ASP A 28 10.65 7.96 -15.28
CA ASP A 28 11.62 7.96 -14.18
C ASP A 28 11.96 6.53 -13.79
N GLU A 29 13.22 6.14 -13.89
CA GLU A 29 13.70 4.81 -13.54
C GLU A 29 13.54 4.50 -12.03
N ILE A 30 13.39 5.53 -11.19
CA ILE A 30 13.09 5.36 -9.77
C ILE A 30 11.74 4.67 -9.59
N ASP A 31 10.74 5.00 -10.41
CA ASP A 31 9.41 4.37 -10.31
C ASP A 31 9.49 2.87 -10.57
N LYS A 32 10.21 2.46 -11.61
CA LYS A 32 10.38 1.06 -11.98
C LYS A 32 11.15 0.29 -10.90
N SER A 33 12.29 0.80 -10.49
CA SER A 33 13.12 0.16 -9.47
C SER A 33 12.40 0.06 -8.12
N THR A 34 11.61 1.07 -7.77
CA THR A 34 10.79 1.05 -6.55
C THR A 34 9.66 0.03 -6.65
N TRP A 35 8.96 -0.04 -7.79
CA TRP A 35 7.95 -1.04 -8.04
C TRP A 35 8.49 -2.47 -7.91
N GLU A 36 9.62 -2.75 -8.57
CA GLU A 36 10.29 -4.06 -8.52
C GLU A 36 10.64 -4.42 -7.08
N LYS A 37 11.28 -3.50 -6.35
CA LYS A 37 11.66 -3.71 -4.95
C LYS A 37 10.45 -3.96 -4.04
N LEU A 38 9.37 -3.21 -4.18
CA LEU A 38 8.16 -3.38 -3.38
C LEU A 38 7.49 -4.72 -3.67
N THR A 39 7.49 -5.17 -4.93
CA THR A 39 6.91 -6.47 -5.31
C THR A 39 7.77 -7.64 -4.85
N GLU A 40 9.08 -7.52 -4.87
CA GLU A 40 10.01 -8.52 -4.31
C GLU A 40 9.86 -8.67 -2.80
N GLN A 41 9.61 -7.58 -2.11
CA GLN A 41 9.44 -7.53 -0.65
C GLN A 41 7.99 -7.80 -0.20
N PHE A 42 7.14 -8.24 -1.10
CA PHE A 42 5.74 -8.53 -0.78
C PHE A 42 5.58 -9.62 0.29
N TRP A 43 4.75 -9.35 1.28
CA TRP A 43 4.41 -10.29 2.33
C TRP A 43 2.93 -10.12 2.77
N LEU A 44 2.40 -11.11 3.48
CA LEU A 44 1.07 -11.08 4.06
C LEU A 44 1.17 -11.29 5.57
N ASP A 45 0.22 -10.71 6.31
CA ASP A 45 0.07 -10.88 7.76
C ASP A 45 0.07 -12.35 8.18
N THR A 46 -0.52 -13.21 7.37
CA THR A 46 -0.58 -14.67 7.60
C THR A 46 0.78 -15.37 7.57
N ARG A 47 1.82 -14.70 7.08
CA ARG A 47 3.20 -15.23 7.06
C ARG A 47 3.99 -14.87 8.33
N ILE A 48 3.45 -14.01 9.18
CA ILE A 48 4.08 -13.62 10.45
C ILE A 48 3.54 -14.54 11.55
N PRO A 49 4.36 -15.41 12.15
CA PRO A 49 3.92 -16.39 13.13
C PRO A 49 3.75 -15.74 14.52
N VAL A 50 2.83 -14.80 14.67
CA VAL A 50 2.54 -14.07 15.93
C VAL A 50 2.21 -15.03 17.08
N SER A 51 1.73 -16.23 16.76
CA SER A 51 1.48 -17.28 17.76
C SER A 51 2.74 -17.70 18.54
N ASN A 52 3.94 -17.48 17.97
CA ASN A 52 5.19 -17.79 18.66
C ASN A 52 5.43 -16.86 19.86
N ASP A 53 4.85 -15.67 19.86
CA ASP A 53 5.01 -14.66 20.91
C ASP A 53 3.99 -14.85 22.06
N LEU A 54 2.98 -15.75 21.89
CA LEU A 54 1.96 -15.99 22.89
C LEU A 54 2.49 -16.44 24.27
N PRO A 55 3.50 -17.31 24.38
CA PRO A 55 4.08 -17.68 25.67
C PRO A 55 4.62 -16.47 26.42
N ASP A 56 5.39 -15.63 25.73
CA ASP A 56 5.99 -14.44 26.31
C ASP A 56 4.94 -13.39 26.66
N TRP A 57 3.95 -13.18 25.77
CA TRP A 57 2.80 -12.32 26.02
C TRP A 57 2.06 -12.67 27.32
N ARG A 58 1.89 -13.95 27.60
CA ARG A 58 1.19 -14.43 28.81
C ARG A 58 1.96 -14.14 30.11
N THR A 59 3.27 -13.96 30.04
CA THR A 59 4.10 -13.65 31.19
C THR A 59 4.16 -12.15 31.53
N LEU A 60 3.77 -11.29 30.61
CA LEU A 60 3.72 -9.84 30.83
C LEU A 60 2.64 -9.49 31.83
N ASP A 61 2.93 -8.53 32.70
CA ASP A 61 1.94 -7.89 33.56
C ASP A 61 1.00 -6.96 32.75
N ASP A 62 -0.03 -6.45 33.42
CA ASP A 62 -1.05 -5.64 32.77
C ASP A 62 -0.51 -4.27 32.32
N ASP A 63 0.46 -3.71 33.02
CA ASP A 63 1.08 -2.43 32.65
C ASP A 63 1.87 -2.56 31.35
N HIS A 64 2.71 -3.61 31.23
CA HIS A 64 3.44 -3.89 30.00
C HIS A 64 2.51 -4.22 28.82
N LYS A 65 1.48 -5.01 29.05
CA LYS A 65 0.44 -5.28 28.03
C LYS A 65 -0.25 -4.00 27.59
N GLY A 66 -0.55 -3.11 28.54
CA GLY A 66 -1.15 -1.81 28.26
C GLY A 66 -0.24 -0.94 27.36
N VAL A 67 1.06 -0.86 27.68
CA VAL A 67 2.03 -0.11 26.88
C VAL A 67 2.12 -0.68 25.45
N VAL A 68 2.28 -1.99 25.31
CA VAL A 68 2.35 -2.65 23.99
C VAL A 68 1.08 -2.41 23.20
N GLY A 69 -0.10 -2.54 23.83
CA GLY A 69 -1.38 -2.28 23.18
C GLY A 69 -1.52 -0.84 22.68
N HIS A 70 -1.06 0.15 23.46
CA HIS A 70 -1.07 1.55 23.03
C HIS A 70 -0.12 1.80 21.86
N ILE A 71 1.09 1.23 21.90
CA ILE A 71 2.07 1.38 20.81
C ILE A 71 1.50 0.79 19.51
N PHE A 72 1.08 -0.46 19.52
CA PHE A 72 0.57 -1.11 18.32
C PHE A 72 -0.77 -0.51 17.84
N GLY A 73 -1.65 -0.11 18.75
CA GLY A 73 -2.87 0.62 18.40
C GLY A 73 -2.57 1.95 17.71
N GLY A 74 -1.54 2.69 18.19
CA GLY A 74 -1.04 3.90 17.55
C GLY A 74 -0.47 3.64 16.16
N LEU A 75 0.35 2.60 15.98
CA LEU A 75 0.90 2.21 14.68
C LEU A 75 -0.21 1.83 13.70
N THR A 76 -1.18 1.01 14.11
CA THR A 76 -2.33 0.65 13.27
C THR A 76 -3.12 1.88 12.81
N LEU A 77 -3.29 2.87 13.69
CA LEU A 77 -3.94 4.13 13.33
C LEU A 77 -3.12 4.89 12.28
N LEU A 78 -1.80 4.97 12.44
CA LEU A 78 -0.90 5.62 11.48
C LEU A 78 -0.96 4.94 10.11
N ASP A 79 -0.90 3.61 10.05
CA ASP A 79 -0.99 2.82 8.81
C ASP A 79 -2.36 3.05 8.13
N THR A 80 -3.43 3.11 8.91
CA THR A 80 -4.78 3.40 8.42
C THR A 80 -4.85 4.80 7.82
N LEU A 81 -4.35 5.82 8.51
CA LEU A 81 -4.34 7.20 8.03
C LEU A 81 -3.44 7.34 6.79
N GLN A 82 -2.28 6.68 6.77
CA GLN A 82 -1.39 6.67 5.63
C GLN A 82 -2.05 6.04 4.41
N SER A 83 -2.67 4.88 4.59
CA SER A 83 -3.38 4.18 3.51
C SER A 83 -4.53 4.99 2.92
N GLN A 84 -5.32 5.67 3.75
CA GLN A 84 -6.53 6.37 3.32
C GLN A 84 -6.25 7.81 2.92
N ASP A 85 -5.78 8.62 3.85
CA ASP A 85 -5.69 10.07 3.67
C ASP A 85 -4.33 10.52 3.13
N GLY A 86 -3.23 9.94 3.65
CA GLY A 86 -1.87 10.30 3.26
C GLY A 86 -1.63 10.05 1.77
N LEU A 87 -1.87 8.83 1.32
CA LEU A 87 -1.68 8.48 -0.10
C LEU A 87 -2.70 9.16 -1.02
N ALA A 88 -3.92 9.39 -0.56
CA ALA A 88 -4.90 10.16 -1.31
C ALA A 88 -4.45 11.61 -1.53
N ALA A 89 -3.80 12.23 -0.54
CA ALA A 89 -3.23 13.57 -0.66
C ALA A 89 -2.06 13.61 -1.66
N ILE A 90 -1.12 12.66 -1.57
CA ILE A 90 0.03 12.55 -2.47
C ILE A 90 -0.44 12.30 -3.91
N ARG A 91 -1.43 11.45 -4.11
CA ARG A 91 -1.95 11.06 -5.42
C ARG A 91 -2.46 12.22 -6.26
N LYS A 92 -2.83 13.34 -5.64
CA LYS A 92 -3.23 14.56 -6.35
C LYS A 92 -2.08 15.20 -7.15
N HIS A 93 -0.85 14.86 -6.82
CA HIS A 93 0.37 15.38 -7.45
C HIS A 93 1.02 14.40 -8.41
N VAL A 94 0.48 13.19 -8.51
CA VAL A 94 0.97 12.13 -9.40
C VAL A 94 0.65 12.48 -10.85
N VAL A 95 1.66 12.37 -11.71
CA VAL A 95 1.54 12.73 -13.12
C VAL A 95 1.69 11.54 -14.06
N THR A 96 2.26 10.42 -13.59
CA THR A 96 2.49 9.24 -14.42
C THR A 96 1.71 8.01 -13.90
N PRO A 97 1.35 7.06 -14.80
CA PRO A 97 0.76 5.81 -14.36
C PRO A 97 1.75 4.94 -13.57
N HIS A 98 3.05 5.11 -13.74
CA HIS A 98 4.10 4.38 -13.02
C HIS A 98 4.16 4.82 -11.56
N GLU A 99 4.23 6.13 -11.27
CA GLU A 99 4.10 6.67 -9.91
C GLU A 99 2.82 6.18 -9.23
N ASN A 100 1.71 6.19 -9.98
CA ASN A 100 0.42 5.74 -9.44
C ASN A 100 0.43 4.25 -9.10
N ALA A 101 1.11 3.41 -9.90
CA ALA A 101 1.27 1.99 -9.59
C ALA A 101 2.09 1.77 -8.31
N VAL A 102 3.19 2.51 -8.14
CA VAL A 102 4.00 2.48 -6.90
C VAL A 102 3.14 2.85 -5.68
N LEU A 103 2.36 3.94 -5.76
CA LEU A 103 1.48 4.35 -4.67
C LEU A 103 0.38 3.32 -4.36
N ASN A 104 -0.12 2.60 -5.38
CA ASN A 104 -1.09 1.53 -5.16
C ASN A 104 -0.48 0.37 -4.35
N ASN A 105 0.77 0.02 -4.62
CA ASN A 105 1.47 -1.01 -3.87
C ASN A 105 1.69 -0.58 -2.41
N ILE A 106 2.18 0.65 -2.20
CA ILE A 106 2.35 1.20 -0.85
C ILE A 106 1.01 1.21 -0.10
N GLN A 107 -0.06 1.70 -0.72
CA GLN A 107 -1.38 1.76 -0.12
C GLN A 107 -1.90 0.37 0.31
N PHE A 108 -1.66 -0.63 -0.52
CA PHE A 108 -2.01 -2.01 -0.20
C PHE A 108 -1.20 -2.52 1.00
N MET A 109 0.12 -2.27 1.03
CA MET A 109 0.99 -2.72 2.12
C MET A 109 0.67 -2.04 3.45
N GLU A 110 0.34 -0.75 3.45
CA GLU A 110 -0.15 -0.05 4.65
C GLU A 110 -1.44 -0.68 5.19
N SER A 111 -2.33 -1.12 4.29
CA SER A 111 -3.54 -1.84 4.69
C SER A 111 -3.24 -3.23 5.25
N VAL A 112 -2.21 -3.93 4.75
CA VAL A 112 -1.75 -5.21 5.30
C VAL A 112 -1.14 -5.01 6.70
N LEU A 113 -0.34 -3.95 6.89
CA LEU A 113 0.27 -3.60 8.18
C LEU A 113 -0.79 -3.37 9.26
N SER A 114 -1.93 -2.78 8.93
CA SER A 114 -3.01 -2.53 9.86
C SER A 114 -3.68 -3.79 10.43
N LEU A 115 -3.42 -4.97 9.84
CA LEU A 115 -4.00 -6.26 10.27
C LEU A 115 -3.20 -6.96 11.39
N ILE A 116 -1.93 -6.56 11.59
CA ILE A 116 -0.99 -7.32 12.45
C ILE A 116 -1.26 -7.19 13.95
N PRO A 117 -1.63 -6.04 14.52
CA PRO A 117 -1.44 -5.80 15.93
C PRO A 117 -2.53 -6.27 16.89
N ILE A 118 -3.70 -6.71 16.45
CA ILE A 118 -4.88 -6.77 17.35
C ILE A 118 -5.59 -8.15 17.34
N ARG A 119 -4.86 -9.21 17.14
CA ARG A 119 -5.43 -10.57 17.28
C ARG A 119 -5.01 -11.27 18.55
#